data_0f0d95b05281eb86d780bdc21c98f4b9
#
_entry.id   0f0d95b05281eb86d780bdc21c98f4b9
#
_cell.length_a   1.000
_cell.length_b   1.000
_cell.length_c   1.000
_cell.angle_alpha   90.00
_cell.angle_beta   90.00
_cell.angle_gamma   90.00
#
_symmetry.space_group_name_H-M   'P 1'
#
loop_
_entity.id
_entity.type
_entity.pdbx_description
1 polymer ?
#
loop_
_entity_poly.entity_id
_entity_poly.type
_entity_poly.pdbx_seq_one_letter_code
_entity_poly.pdbx_strand_id
1 'polypeptide(L)'
;NGWLQPRDTKTHLQDQYCFIYGNDYKAALRSLGAISGRVPMTRKYIHGVWYCRYWDYTADEFLDIIRGYDAHDFPLDNIVFDMGWHTNDATTGAGHNGWQNWTGYTWNRKLIPNPRALLDSIHQQRIHVALNDHPHDGIRTHEEYYKPFMQAMGAQQGDNLLFNPADSCYMRNFFAYAHHPSEHMGVDFWWLDWQQNYLYPYVRGTNTTTLAWINELYYRDSERKELRGCGYSRWAGWGDHRHPIQFSGDAQANWNMLAFEVKLTASSGNGGCYYWAHDIGGFRGESNPELTTRWTQFGTLSAALRVHSTKDPQLDRRPWLGDNANVSAMRRMYHLRAQLMPYLYSCVWQTHNTMLPLNRSLYIDYGKQKESFLNPQEFTFGDLILAAPITSPGKGMDKRATQKVWFPKGETWYDYFTGERFEGGQTREIEKPLDEFPMYVRGGWLLPMQ
;
A
#
# COMPACT_ATOMS: atom_id res chain seq x y z
N ASN A 1 -1.51 3.27 29.70
CA ASN A 1 -1.18 4.48 28.94
C ASN A 1 -0.75 4.20 27.50
N GLY A 2 -0.79 2.94 27.01
CA GLY A 2 -0.55 2.56 25.61
C GLY A 2 0.89 2.71 25.11
N TRP A 3 1.85 3.00 25.97
CA TRP A 3 3.25 3.08 25.61
C TRP A 3 3.95 1.73 25.81
N LEU A 4 4.99 1.46 24.99
CA LEU A 4 5.79 0.24 25.12
C LEU A 4 6.39 0.15 26.52
N GLN A 5 6.28 -1.05 27.12
CA GLN A 5 6.91 -1.34 28.39
C GLN A 5 8.22 -2.11 28.15
N PRO A 6 9.31 -1.76 28.84
CA PRO A 6 10.53 -2.56 28.80
C PRO A 6 10.24 -4.00 29.25
N ARG A 7 10.79 -4.97 28.53
CA ARG A 7 10.72 -6.37 28.97
C ARG A 7 11.65 -6.58 30.16
N ASP A 8 11.19 -7.32 31.16
CA ASP A 8 12.08 -7.75 32.25
C ASP A 8 13.13 -8.72 31.71
N THR A 9 14.39 -8.25 31.62
CA THR A 9 15.52 -9.05 31.13
C THR A 9 16.18 -9.89 32.24
N LYS A 10 15.76 -9.75 33.50
CA LYS A 10 16.31 -10.49 34.63
C LYS A 10 15.78 -11.93 34.68
N THR A 11 14.62 -12.17 34.13
CA THR A 11 14.06 -13.52 33.98
C THR A 11 14.33 -13.97 32.54
N HIS A 12 15.21 -14.94 32.36
CA HIS A 12 15.45 -15.59 31.05
C HIS A 12 14.31 -16.52 30.64
N LEU A 13 13.10 -16.26 31.12
CA LEU A 13 11.92 -17.06 30.81
C LEU A 13 11.42 -16.67 29.40
N GLN A 14 11.21 -17.68 28.59
CA GLN A 14 10.61 -17.56 27.26
C GLN A 14 9.43 -18.52 27.19
N ASP A 15 8.22 -17.96 27.17
CA ASP A 15 7.01 -18.74 26.92
C ASP A 15 6.81 -18.94 25.43
N GLN A 16 6.43 -20.14 25.06
CA GLN A 16 6.07 -20.50 23.72
C GLN A 16 4.70 -21.18 23.69
N TYR A 17 3.81 -20.70 22.84
CA TYR A 17 2.47 -21.25 22.66
C TYR A 17 2.34 -21.78 21.24
N CYS A 18 1.93 -23.04 21.11
CA CYS A 18 1.66 -23.68 19.84
C CYS A 18 0.15 -23.88 19.68
N PHE A 19 -0.41 -23.35 18.59
CA PHE A 19 -1.82 -23.44 18.25
C PHE A 19 -2.00 -24.36 17.04
N ILE A 20 -2.81 -25.42 17.19
CA ILE A 20 -2.97 -26.47 16.19
C ILE A 20 -4.41 -26.46 15.67
N TYR A 21 -4.60 -26.20 14.40
CA TYR A 21 -5.93 -26.07 13.76
C TYR A 21 -6.18 -27.10 12.64
N GLY A 22 -5.20 -27.97 12.32
CA GLY A 22 -5.29 -28.82 11.14
C GLY A 22 -5.51 -28.00 9.87
N ASN A 23 -6.61 -28.27 9.18
CA ASN A 23 -6.96 -27.54 7.94
C ASN A 23 -7.97 -26.39 8.17
N ASP A 24 -8.29 -26.03 9.42
CA ASP A 24 -9.16 -24.89 9.70
C ASP A 24 -8.34 -23.57 9.77
N TYR A 25 -7.86 -23.15 8.62
CA TYR A 25 -7.08 -21.90 8.48
C TYR A 25 -7.87 -20.66 8.91
N LYS A 26 -9.19 -20.68 8.72
CA LYS A 26 -10.06 -19.57 9.13
C LYS A 26 -10.13 -19.45 10.65
N ALA A 27 -10.15 -20.57 11.39
CA ALA A 27 -10.06 -20.56 12.85
C ALA A 27 -8.69 -20.03 13.32
N ALA A 28 -7.60 -20.42 12.66
CA ALA A 28 -6.26 -19.91 12.97
C ALA A 28 -6.18 -18.37 12.84
N LEU A 29 -6.70 -17.82 11.75
CA LEU A 29 -6.74 -16.36 11.54
C LEU A 29 -7.62 -15.64 12.56
N ARG A 30 -8.79 -16.19 12.91
CA ARG A 30 -9.64 -15.63 13.98
C ARG A 30 -8.92 -15.61 15.31
N SER A 31 -8.19 -16.67 15.64
CA SER A 31 -7.41 -16.75 16.89
C SER A 31 -6.23 -15.77 16.87
N LEU A 32 -5.57 -15.56 15.73
CA LEU A 32 -4.57 -14.50 15.57
C LEU A 32 -5.17 -13.15 15.96
N GLY A 33 -6.35 -12.82 15.42
CA GLY A 33 -7.04 -11.56 15.74
C GLY A 33 -7.46 -11.44 17.21
N ALA A 34 -7.81 -12.56 17.85
CA ALA A 34 -8.16 -12.57 19.28
C ALA A 34 -6.95 -12.30 20.19
N ILE A 35 -5.76 -12.75 19.79
CA ILE A 35 -4.51 -12.61 20.56
C ILE A 35 -3.84 -11.27 20.30
N SER A 36 -3.74 -10.85 19.02
CA SER A 36 -2.93 -9.72 18.60
C SER A 36 -3.73 -8.47 18.23
N GLY A 37 -5.04 -8.49 18.40
CA GLY A 37 -5.96 -7.46 17.92
C GLY A 37 -6.41 -7.70 16.47
N ARG A 38 -7.52 -7.08 16.10
CA ARG A 38 -8.09 -7.21 14.76
C ARG A 38 -7.53 -6.18 13.79
N VAL A 39 -7.58 -6.50 12.50
CA VAL A 39 -7.40 -5.51 11.44
C VAL A 39 -8.48 -4.44 11.59
N PRO A 40 -8.13 -3.15 11.68
CA PRO A 40 -9.13 -2.08 11.80
C PRO A 40 -9.87 -1.86 10.47
N MET A 41 -11.05 -1.23 10.57
CA MET A 41 -11.69 -0.65 9.39
C MET A 41 -10.87 0.54 8.90
N THR A 42 -10.55 0.53 7.63
CA THR A 42 -9.77 1.57 6.98
C THR A 42 -10.63 2.72 6.44
N ARG A 43 -10.01 3.82 6.05
CA ARG A 43 -10.66 4.87 5.26
C ARG A 43 -10.94 4.35 3.85
N LYS A 44 -12.15 4.59 3.31
CA LYS A 44 -12.56 4.01 2.02
C LYS A 44 -11.63 4.42 0.87
N TYR A 45 -11.22 5.68 0.80
CA TYR A 45 -10.42 6.22 -0.30
C TYR A 45 -9.03 5.58 -0.42
N ILE A 46 -8.45 5.04 0.66
CA ILE A 46 -7.15 4.35 0.57
C ILE A 46 -7.21 3.06 -0.25
N HIS A 47 -8.40 2.54 -0.49
CA HIS A 47 -8.62 1.41 -1.40
C HIS A 47 -8.89 1.83 -2.85
N GLY A 48 -8.81 3.11 -3.16
CA GLY A 48 -9.02 3.65 -4.48
C GLY A 48 -7.81 3.53 -5.40
N VAL A 49 -7.78 4.43 -6.37
CA VAL A 49 -6.70 4.59 -7.33
C VAL A 49 -5.75 5.67 -6.86
N TRP A 50 -4.45 5.40 -6.91
CA TRP A 50 -3.42 6.33 -6.46
C TRP A 50 -2.42 6.60 -7.57
N TYR A 51 -2.04 7.89 -7.71
CA TYR A 51 -0.87 8.30 -8.45
C TYR A 51 0.27 8.65 -7.50
N CYS A 52 1.42 8.07 -7.73
CA CYS A 52 2.66 8.35 -7.03
C CYS A 52 3.82 8.29 -8.01
N ARG A 53 4.83 9.14 -7.85
CA ARG A 53 6.10 9.06 -8.55
C ARG A 53 7.18 9.78 -7.77
N TYR A 54 8.35 9.20 -7.66
CA TYR A 54 9.53 9.90 -7.19
C TYR A 54 9.96 10.92 -8.25
N TRP A 55 9.44 12.14 -8.14
CA TRP A 55 9.68 13.24 -9.06
C TRP A 55 9.47 14.57 -8.35
N ASP A 56 10.26 15.61 -8.74
CA ASP A 56 10.15 16.94 -8.15
C ASP A 56 9.12 17.77 -8.92
N TYR A 57 7.84 17.45 -8.73
CA TYR A 57 6.73 18.17 -9.37
C TYR A 57 6.51 19.55 -8.77
N THR A 58 6.22 20.52 -9.64
CA THR A 58 5.64 21.82 -9.25
C THR A 58 4.15 21.68 -8.92
N ALA A 59 3.61 22.73 -8.27
CA ALA A 59 2.17 22.79 -7.98
C ALA A 59 1.32 22.69 -9.26
N ASP A 60 1.73 23.36 -10.34
CA ASP A 60 1.01 23.32 -11.63
C ASP A 60 1.07 21.93 -12.27
N GLU A 61 2.23 21.25 -12.21
CA GLU A 61 2.37 19.90 -12.73
C GLU A 61 1.50 18.88 -11.96
N PHE A 62 1.34 19.01 -10.64
CA PHE A 62 0.38 18.18 -9.90
C PHE A 62 -1.05 18.39 -10.38
N LEU A 63 -1.46 19.64 -10.61
CA LEU A 63 -2.78 19.95 -11.15
C LEU A 63 -2.93 19.45 -12.60
N ASP A 64 -1.87 19.50 -13.41
CA ASP A 64 -1.87 18.96 -14.78
C ASP A 64 -2.03 17.45 -14.79
N ILE A 65 -1.39 16.73 -13.86
CA ILE A 65 -1.57 15.28 -13.70
C ILE A 65 -3.04 14.99 -13.41
N ILE A 66 -3.66 15.68 -12.45
CA ILE A 66 -5.05 15.47 -12.07
C ILE A 66 -5.99 15.76 -13.25
N ARG A 67 -5.77 16.89 -13.96
CA ARG A 67 -6.51 17.20 -15.20
C ARG A 67 -6.32 16.13 -16.27
N GLY A 68 -5.11 15.54 -16.36
CA GLY A 68 -4.83 14.45 -17.27
C GLY A 68 -5.63 13.18 -16.97
N TYR A 69 -5.77 12.81 -15.69
CA TYR A 69 -6.63 11.70 -15.28
C TYR A 69 -8.08 11.91 -15.73
N ASP A 70 -8.64 13.10 -15.48
CA ASP A 70 -9.99 13.46 -15.91
C ASP A 70 -10.14 13.49 -17.44
N ALA A 71 -9.25 14.20 -18.13
CA ALA A 71 -9.29 14.38 -19.58
C ALA A 71 -9.15 13.06 -20.37
N HIS A 72 -8.48 12.08 -19.81
CA HIS A 72 -8.29 10.76 -20.43
C HIS A 72 -9.22 9.68 -19.85
N ASP A 73 -10.21 10.08 -19.05
CA ASP A 73 -11.20 9.18 -18.46
C ASP A 73 -10.58 8.07 -17.60
N PHE A 74 -9.74 8.46 -16.64
CA PHE A 74 -9.20 7.57 -15.60
C PHE A 74 -9.63 8.03 -14.21
N PRO A 75 -10.20 7.17 -13.36
CA PRO A 75 -10.44 7.48 -11.96
C PRO A 75 -9.16 7.80 -11.20
N LEU A 76 -9.23 8.73 -10.24
CA LEU A 76 -8.15 9.03 -9.30
C LEU A 76 -8.76 9.38 -7.93
N ASP A 77 -8.30 8.71 -6.87
CA ASP A 77 -8.76 8.95 -5.50
C ASP A 77 -7.68 9.60 -4.63
N ASN A 78 -6.42 9.29 -4.88
CA ASN A 78 -5.30 9.76 -4.07
C ASN A 78 -4.13 10.19 -4.95
N ILE A 79 -3.45 11.25 -4.54
CA ILE A 79 -2.17 11.66 -5.09
C ILE A 79 -1.11 11.72 -3.99
N VAL A 80 0.07 11.18 -4.26
CA VAL A 80 1.16 11.13 -3.29
C VAL A 80 2.27 12.06 -3.74
N PHE A 81 2.66 12.97 -2.85
CA PHE A 81 3.83 13.81 -3.06
C PHE A 81 5.04 13.11 -2.46
N ASP A 82 5.95 12.72 -3.33
CA ASP A 82 7.22 12.13 -2.92
C ASP A 82 8.19 13.22 -2.43
N MET A 83 9.40 12.88 -2.03
CA MET A 83 10.37 13.72 -1.31
C MET A 83 10.52 15.17 -1.84
N GLY A 84 10.13 15.45 -3.08
CA GLY A 84 10.15 16.81 -3.64
C GLY A 84 9.23 17.82 -2.94
N TRP A 85 8.26 17.35 -2.13
CA TRP A 85 7.35 18.24 -1.43
C TRP A 85 8.03 19.11 -0.36
N HIS A 86 9.11 18.61 0.27
CA HIS A 86 9.90 19.34 1.27
C HIS A 86 11.25 19.81 0.71
N THR A 87 11.89 20.73 1.42
CA THR A 87 13.26 21.17 1.10
C THR A 87 14.23 20.01 1.25
N ASN A 88 14.90 19.66 0.16
CA ASN A 88 15.84 18.55 0.09
C ASN A 88 17.07 18.88 -0.78
N ASP A 89 17.37 20.15 -0.97
CA ASP A 89 18.52 20.59 -1.76
C ASP A 89 19.83 20.57 -0.96
N ALA A 90 20.94 20.79 -1.66
CA ALA A 90 22.28 20.77 -1.06
C ALA A 90 22.48 21.80 0.08
N THR A 91 21.60 22.80 0.20
CA THR A 91 21.70 23.84 1.24
C THR A 91 21.26 23.33 2.62
N THR A 92 20.48 22.25 2.67
CA THR A 92 20.02 21.65 3.92
C THR A 92 21.05 20.71 4.58
N GLY A 93 22.16 20.44 3.89
CA GLY A 93 23.26 19.58 4.37
C GLY A 93 22.95 18.09 4.26
N ALA A 94 23.93 17.23 4.52
CA ALA A 94 23.77 15.78 4.53
C ALA A 94 23.09 15.31 5.81
N GLY A 95 22.25 14.26 5.69
CA GLY A 95 21.72 13.53 6.82
C GLY A 95 22.79 12.71 7.55
N HIS A 96 22.42 12.09 8.69
CA HIS A 96 23.34 11.39 9.60
C HIS A 96 24.16 10.26 8.94
N ASN A 97 23.62 9.59 7.95
CA ASN A 97 24.27 8.43 7.31
C ASN A 97 24.74 8.72 5.88
N GLY A 98 24.99 9.99 5.54
CA GLY A 98 25.29 10.37 4.16
C GLY A 98 24.10 10.29 3.21
N TRP A 99 22.92 9.95 3.71
CA TRP A 99 21.65 10.02 2.98
C TRP A 99 21.23 11.48 2.93
N GLN A 100 21.43 12.10 1.81
CA GLN A 100 21.21 13.53 1.67
C GLN A 100 19.72 13.85 1.62
N ASN A 101 19.26 14.60 2.64
CA ASN A 101 18.02 15.37 2.57
C ASN A 101 16.73 14.56 2.31
N TRP A 102 16.69 13.29 2.73
CA TRP A 102 15.47 12.49 2.64
C TRP A 102 14.47 12.86 3.74
N THR A 103 14.98 13.22 4.94
CA THR A 103 14.14 13.75 6.03
C THR A 103 13.87 15.23 5.80
N GLY A 104 12.63 15.66 5.87
CA GLY A 104 12.26 17.07 5.80
C GLY A 104 10.79 17.31 6.08
N TYR A 105 10.49 18.49 6.68
CA TYR A 105 9.14 18.89 7.11
C TYR A 105 8.79 20.32 6.72
N THR A 106 9.68 21.00 6.03
CA THR A 106 9.44 22.36 5.50
C THR A 106 9.10 22.28 4.03
N TRP A 107 7.95 22.78 3.63
CA TRP A 107 7.51 22.77 2.24
C TRP A 107 8.51 23.45 1.30
N ASN A 108 8.80 22.79 0.20
CA ASN A 108 9.64 23.32 -0.87
C ASN A 108 8.88 24.42 -1.63
N ARG A 109 9.02 25.65 -1.14
CA ARG A 109 8.31 26.82 -1.73
C ARG A 109 8.78 27.18 -3.14
N LYS A 110 9.89 26.62 -3.61
CA LYS A 110 10.31 26.79 -5.02
C LYS A 110 9.42 25.99 -5.97
N LEU A 111 9.03 24.79 -5.58
CA LEU A 111 8.13 23.92 -6.35
C LEU A 111 6.67 24.18 -6.02
N ILE A 112 6.36 24.39 -4.76
CA ILE A 112 5.00 24.56 -4.23
C ILE A 112 4.92 25.86 -3.43
N PRO A 113 4.79 27.02 -4.10
CA PRO A 113 4.81 28.31 -3.42
C PRO A 113 3.73 28.50 -2.37
N ASN A 114 2.53 27.96 -2.61
CA ASN A 114 1.40 28.01 -1.70
C ASN A 114 0.79 26.61 -1.51
N PRO A 115 1.29 25.79 -0.56
CA PRO A 115 0.77 24.45 -0.33
C PRO A 115 -0.72 24.41 0.02
N ARG A 116 -1.20 25.33 0.85
CA ARG A 116 -2.62 25.40 1.22
C ARG A 116 -3.50 25.52 -0.03
N ALA A 117 -3.19 26.47 -0.91
CA ALA A 117 -3.98 26.66 -2.13
C ALA A 117 -3.95 25.46 -3.06
N LEU A 118 -2.80 24.78 -3.17
CA LEU A 118 -2.68 23.55 -3.94
C LEU A 118 -3.56 22.43 -3.35
N LEU A 119 -3.46 22.20 -2.04
CA LEU A 119 -4.23 21.17 -1.35
C LEU A 119 -5.74 21.44 -1.43
N ASP A 120 -6.17 22.70 -1.23
CA ASP A 120 -7.57 23.11 -1.38
C ASP A 120 -8.08 22.83 -2.83
N SER A 121 -7.26 23.12 -3.85
CA SER A 121 -7.60 22.86 -5.26
C SER A 121 -7.72 21.36 -5.56
N ILE A 122 -6.88 20.53 -4.96
CA ILE A 122 -6.93 19.07 -5.10
C ILE A 122 -8.18 18.51 -4.39
N HIS A 123 -8.47 18.98 -3.18
CA HIS A 123 -9.66 18.55 -2.43
C HIS A 123 -10.98 18.95 -3.08
N GLN A 124 -11.02 20.09 -3.78
CA GLN A 124 -12.21 20.47 -4.58
C GLN A 124 -12.54 19.42 -5.66
N GLN A 125 -11.56 18.65 -6.10
CA GLN A 125 -11.75 17.52 -7.03
C GLN A 125 -11.98 16.19 -6.32
N ARG A 126 -12.16 16.20 -4.99
CA ARG A 126 -12.38 15.03 -4.11
C ARG A 126 -11.23 14.03 -4.13
N ILE A 127 -10.01 14.49 -4.35
CA ILE A 127 -8.78 13.71 -4.32
C ILE A 127 -8.09 13.95 -2.99
N HIS A 128 -7.57 12.89 -2.38
CA HIS A 128 -6.84 12.94 -1.12
C HIS A 128 -5.34 13.00 -1.36
N VAL A 129 -4.63 13.62 -0.43
CA VAL A 129 -3.18 13.86 -0.55
C VAL A 129 -2.42 13.17 0.57
N ALA A 130 -1.40 12.38 0.18
CA ALA A 130 -0.39 11.87 1.09
C ALA A 130 0.96 12.52 0.84
N LEU A 131 1.75 12.68 1.90
CA LEU A 131 3.15 13.09 1.83
C LEU A 131 4.06 11.92 2.19
N ASN A 132 5.15 11.76 1.44
CA ASN A 132 6.23 10.85 1.77
C ASN A 132 7.00 11.35 3.01
N ASP A 133 7.42 10.45 3.89
CA ASP A 133 8.12 10.74 5.13
C ASP A 133 9.27 9.75 5.39
N HIS A 134 10.43 10.31 5.71
CA HIS A 134 11.65 9.62 6.13
C HIS A 134 12.15 10.23 7.44
N PRO A 135 11.70 9.77 8.62
CA PRO A 135 11.87 10.52 9.88
C PRO A 135 13.28 10.45 10.49
N HIS A 136 14.21 9.74 9.88
CA HIS A 136 15.51 9.35 10.44
C HIS A 136 16.28 10.50 11.11
N ASP A 137 16.37 11.66 10.46
CA ASP A 137 17.17 12.79 10.95
C ASP A 137 16.43 13.69 11.95
N GLY A 138 15.16 13.40 12.22
CA GLY A 138 14.32 14.24 13.07
C GLY A 138 14.05 15.62 12.48
N ILE A 139 13.74 16.60 13.33
CA ILE A 139 13.49 18.00 12.92
C ILE A 139 14.80 18.77 12.99
N ARG A 140 15.35 19.15 11.83
CA ARG A 140 16.68 19.73 11.68
C ARG A 140 16.65 21.26 11.78
N THR A 141 17.85 21.86 11.94
CA THR A 141 18.04 23.31 12.20
C THR A 141 17.48 24.23 11.12
N HIS A 142 17.37 23.77 9.87
CA HIS A 142 16.81 24.52 8.74
C HIS A 142 15.28 24.45 8.65
N GLU A 143 14.65 23.56 9.43
CA GLU A 143 13.20 23.36 9.37
C GLU A 143 12.43 24.56 9.96
N GLU A 144 11.31 24.89 9.35
CA GLU A 144 10.44 26.01 9.77
C GLU A 144 10.03 25.88 11.23
N TYR A 145 9.76 24.66 11.70
CA TYR A 145 9.31 24.39 13.07
C TYR A 145 10.42 23.93 14.01
N TYR A 146 11.70 24.03 13.63
CA TYR A 146 12.83 23.63 14.50
C TYR A 146 12.83 24.38 15.84
N LYS A 147 12.75 25.71 15.81
CA LYS A 147 12.83 26.52 17.04
C LYS A 147 11.69 26.21 18.03
N PRO A 148 10.41 26.19 17.62
CA PRO A 148 9.33 25.83 18.54
C PRO A 148 9.42 24.37 19.00
N PHE A 149 9.90 23.44 18.17
CA PHE A 149 10.16 22.06 18.57
C PHE A 149 11.21 21.99 19.67
N MET A 150 12.37 22.63 19.50
CA MET A 150 13.43 22.66 20.51
C MET A 150 12.96 23.26 21.84
N GLN A 151 12.19 24.34 21.78
CA GLN A 151 11.59 24.95 22.96
C GLN A 151 10.65 23.98 23.68
N ALA A 152 9.79 23.27 22.95
CA ALA A 152 8.87 22.28 23.52
C ALA A 152 9.59 21.07 24.13
N MET A 153 10.77 20.72 23.58
CA MET A 153 11.65 19.68 24.13
C MET A 153 12.49 20.15 25.32
N GLY A 154 12.49 21.43 25.67
CA GLY A 154 13.36 21.98 26.70
C GLY A 154 14.84 21.96 26.33
N ALA A 155 15.16 21.88 25.04
CA ALA A 155 16.51 21.80 24.51
C ALA A 155 17.03 23.16 24.01
N GLN A 156 18.35 23.31 23.89
CA GLN A 156 18.96 24.53 23.38
C GLN A 156 18.98 24.55 21.85
N GLN A 157 18.93 25.74 21.26
CA GLN A 157 19.14 25.87 19.83
C GLN A 157 20.57 25.44 19.45
N GLY A 158 20.66 24.57 18.44
CA GLY A 158 21.93 23.95 18.01
C GLY A 158 22.12 22.54 18.55
N ASP A 159 21.38 22.11 19.58
CA ASP A 159 21.37 20.70 19.96
C ASP A 159 20.79 19.85 18.80
N ASN A 160 21.42 18.70 18.57
CA ASN A 160 20.95 17.76 17.55
C ASN A 160 20.12 16.66 18.20
N LEU A 161 18.80 16.87 18.24
CA LEU A 161 17.87 15.88 18.75
C LEU A 161 17.55 14.88 17.64
N LEU A 162 18.20 13.73 17.70
CA LEU A 162 17.96 12.63 16.77
C LEU A 162 16.55 12.06 16.96
N PHE A 163 16.00 11.50 15.88
CA PHE A 163 14.72 10.82 15.92
C PHE A 163 14.71 9.71 16.98
N ASN A 164 13.85 9.83 17.98
CA ASN A 164 13.80 8.95 19.14
C ASN A 164 12.39 8.43 19.42
N PRO A 165 11.97 7.33 18.77
CA PRO A 165 10.63 6.77 18.95
C PRO A 165 10.41 6.11 20.31
N ALA A 166 11.46 5.91 21.13
CA ALA A 166 11.33 5.39 22.50
C ALA A 166 10.85 6.45 23.50
N ASP A 167 10.99 7.73 23.18
CA ASP A 167 10.62 8.85 24.05
C ASP A 167 9.23 9.39 23.69
N SER A 168 8.29 9.26 24.61
CA SER A 168 6.91 9.73 24.42
C SER A 168 6.81 11.27 24.35
N CYS A 169 7.69 12.00 25.01
CA CYS A 169 7.75 13.45 24.91
C CYS A 169 8.25 13.86 23.52
N TYR A 170 9.32 13.20 23.04
CA TYR A 170 9.82 13.40 21.69
C TYR A 170 8.74 13.16 20.64
N MET A 171 8.10 12.00 20.66
CA MET A 171 7.13 11.64 19.62
C MET A 171 5.89 12.54 19.60
N ARG A 172 5.38 12.98 20.75
CA ARG A 172 4.30 13.97 20.78
C ARG A 172 4.71 15.30 20.13
N ASN A 173 5.90 15.78 20.45
CA ASN A 173 6.41 17.02 19.87
C ASN A 173 6.79 16.83 18.40
N PHE A 174 7.32 15.67 18.03
CA PHE A 174 7.59 15.34 16.63
C PHE A 174 6.32 15.47 15.78
N PHE A 175 5.25 14.81 16.14
CA PHE A 175 3.97 14.95 15.40
C PHE A 175 3.46 16.39 15.40
N ALA A 176 3.51 17.06 16.52
CA ALA A 176 3.02 18.44 16.66
C ALA A 176 3.75 19.43 15.75
N TYR A 177 5.03 19.24 15.50
CA TYR A 177 5.87 20.19 14.75
C TYR A 177 6.34 19.69 13.38
N ALA A 178 6.31 18.37 13.12
CA ALA A 178 6.63 17.80 11.81
C ALA A 178 5.38 17.57 10.96
N HIS A 179 4.33 16.95 11.52
CA HIS A 179 3.15 16.49 10.78
C HIS A 179 1.97 17.44 10.83
N HIS A 180 1.56 17.83 12.04
CA HIS A 180 0.32 18.59 12.23
C HIS A 180 0.25 19.91 11.45
N PRO A 181 1.37 20.66 11.25
CA PRO A 181 1.31 21.87 10.42
C PRO A 181 0.86 21.58 8.98
N SER A 182 1.38 20.53 8.35
CA SER A 182 0.99 20.11 7.00
C SER A 182 -0.43 19.55 6.95
N GLU A 183 -0.84 18.81 7.98
CA GLU A 183 -2.23 18.32 8.08
C GLU A 183 -3.25 19.44 8.29
N HIS A 184 -2.91 20.50 9.02
CA HIS A 184 -3.73 21.69 9.12
C HIS A 184 -3.84 22.45 7.79
N MET A 185 -2.90 22.26 6.87
CA MET A 185 -2.99 22.79 5.52
C MET A 185 -3.84 21.92 4.58
N GLY A 186 -4.09 20.66 4.94
CA GLY A 186 -4.95 19.78 4.13
C GLY A 186 -4.33 18.41 3.81
N VAL A 187 -3.17 18.05 4.33
CA VAL A 187 -2.64 16.70 4.14
C VAL A 187 -3.52 15.67 4.85
N ASP A 188 -3.91 14.60 4.14
CA ASP A 188 -4.85 13.59 4.62
C ASP A 188 -4.17 12.47 5.39
N PHE A 189 -2.99 12.03 4.94
CA PHE A 189 -2.24 10.95 5.58
C PHE A 189 -0.76 10.96 5.18
N TRP A 190 0.06 10.09 5.82
CA TRP A 190 1.50 10.02 5.63
C TRP A 190 1.91 8.69 5.04
N TRP A 191 2.90 8.72 4.15
CA TRP A 191 3.62 7.56 3.65
C TRP A 191 4.98 7.47 4.31
N LEU A 192 5.07 6.62 5.36
CA LEU A 192 6.30 6.31 6.06
C LEU A 192 7.13 5.30 5.24
N ASP A 193 8.27 5.71 4.75
CA ASP A 193 9.15 4.89 3.94
C ASP A 193 10.45 4.51 4.70
N TRP A 194 11.60 4.56 4.08
CA TRP A 194 12.88 4.15 4.62
C TRP A 194 13.37 4.94 5.84
N GLN A 195 14.52 4.50 6.42
CA GLN A 195 15.31 5.25 7.41
C GLN A 195 14.65 5.44 8.79
N GLN A 196 13.73 4.56 9.18
CA GLN A 196 13.13 4.63 10.51
C GLN A 196 14.03 4.02 11.59
N ASN A 197 14.92 3.09 11.22
CA ASN A 197 15.62 2.19 12.13
C ASN A 197 17.15 2.20 12.03
N TYR A 198 17.75 3.15 11.31
CA TYR A 198 19.20 3.22 11.14
C TYR A 198 19.96 3.41 12.43
N LEU A 199 19.48 4.32 13.28
CA LEU A 199 20.11 4.61 14.56
C LEU A 199 19.68 3.60 15.63
N TYR A 200 18.45 3.19 15.59
CA TYR A 200 17.81 2.33 16.58
C TYR A 200 17.00 1.23 15.88
N PRO A 201 17.61 0.08 15.55
CA PRO A 201 16.87 -1.03 14.92
C PRO A 201 15.75 -1.57 15.82
N TYR A 202 15.93 -1.42 17.15
CA TYR A 202 14.93 -1.76 18.15
C TYR A 202 14.66 -0.55 19.05
N VAL A 203 13.40 -0.43 19.48
CA VAL A 203 13.04 0.58 20.50
C VAL A 203 13.78 0.25 21.79
N ARG A 204 14.48 1.26 22.32
CA ARG A 204 15.39 1.09 23.48
C ARG A 204 14.70 0.38 24.64
N GLY A 205 15.35 -0.67 25.15
CA GLY A 205 14.87 -1.48 26.26
C GLY A 205 13.77 -2.50 25.88
N THR A 206 13.52 -2.72 24.59
CA THR A 206 12.54 -3.69 24.11
C THR A 206 13.13 -4.54 22.98
N ASN A 207 12.39 -5.60 22.56
CA ASN A 207 12.68 -6.39 21.37
C ASN A 207 11.77 -6.01 20.19
N THR A 208 11.03 -4.90 20.31
CA THR A 208 10.17 -4.41 19.24
C THR A 208 10.99 -3.61 18.24
N THR A 209 10.87 -3.94 16.96
CA THR A 209 11.54 -3.18 15.90
C THR A 209 11.03 -1.74 15.88
N THR A 210 11.90 -0.80 15.56
CA THR A 210 11.55 0.61 15.47
C THR A 210 10.41 0.82 14.46
N LEU A 211 10.45 0.16 13.29
CA LEU A 211 9.40 0.25 12.29
C LEU A 211 8.03 -0.17 12.84
N ALA A 212 7.94 -1.32 13.55
CA ALA A 212 6.67 -1.78 14.11
C ALA A 212 6.08 -0.78 15.13
N TRP A 213 6.94 -0.16 15.94
CA TRP A 213 6.50 0.83 16.90
C TRP A 213 6.08 2.16 16.27
N ILE A 214 6.81 2.61 15.27
CA ILE A 214 6.48 3.85 14.55
C ILE A 214 5.17 3.66 13.77
N ASN A 215 4.94 2.51 13.12
CA ASN A 215 3.67 2.22 12.46
C ASN A 215 2.48 2.35 13.43
N GLU A 216 2.61 1.84 14.66
CA GLU A 216 1.61 2.02 15.72
C GLU A 216 1.40 3.50 16.06
N LEU A 217 2.48 4.26 16.25
CA LEU A 217 2.40 5.67 16.66
C LEU A 217 1.79 6.55 15.55
N TYR A 218 2.19 6.37 14.30
CA TYR A 218 1.64 7.09 13.15
C TYR A 218 0.15 6.77 12.96
N TYR A 219 -0.20 5.50 13.08
CA TYR A 219 -1.58 5.06 12.99
C TYR A 219 -2.45 5.74 14.05
N ARG A 220 -2.02 5.72 15.33
CA ARG A 220 -2.74 6.36 16.44
C ARG A 220 -2.82 7.87 16.29
N ASP A 221 -1.75 8.53 15.87
CA ASP A 221 -1.77 9.98 15.66
C ASP A 221 -2.79 10.35 14.57
N SER A 222 -2.94 9.54 13.54
CA SER A 222 -3.91 9.77 12.47
C SER A 222 -5.38 9.65 12.91
N GLU A 223 -5.67 9.02 14.07
CA GLU A 223 -7.03 8.89 14.63
C GLU A 223 -7.49 10.14 15.41
N ARG A 224 -6.58 11.06 15.78
CA ARG A 224 -6.88 12.23 16.62
C ARG A 224 -7.95 13.18 16.06
N LYS A 225 -8.28 13.07 14.76
CA LYS A 225 -9.33 13.88 14.10
C LYS A 225 -10.70 13.18 14.11
N GLU A 226 -10.91 12.18 14.96
CA GLU A 226 -12.10 11.33 14.97
C GLU A 226 -12.32 10.57 13.65
N LEU A 227 -11.26 10.41 12.89
CA LEU A 227 -11.23 9.60 11.67
C LEU A 227 -10.72 8.20 12.00
N ARG A 228 -11.05 7.23 11.14
CA ARG A 228 -10.38 5.92 11.17
C ARG A 228 -8.90 6.13 10.96
N GLY A 229 -8.06 5.34 11.65
CA GLY A 229 -6.62 5.38 11.48
C GLY A 229 -6.20 5.09 10.04
N CYS A 230 -5.08 5.66 9.65
CA CYS A 230 -4.50 5.45 8.34
C CYS A 230 -2.97 5.53 8.46
N GLY A 231 -2.32 4.40 8.34
CA GLY A 231 -0.87 4.31 8.15
C GLY A 231 -0.60 3.79 6.74
N TYR A 232 0.38 4.34 6.06
CA TYR A 232 0.89 3.78 4.82
C TYR A 232 2.39 3.61 4.96
N SER A 233 2.85 2.35 5.05
CA SER A 233 4.22 2.02 5.42
C SER A 233 4.65 0.67 4.90
N ARG A 234 5.90 0.29 5.19
CA ARG A 234 6.41 -1.06 4.94
C ARG A 234 5.91 -2.02 6.01
N TRP A 235 5.80 -3.29 5.66
CA TRP A 235 5.41 -4.35 6.59
C TRP A 235 6.47 -4.53 7.70
N ALA A 236 6.05 -4.39 8.95
CA ALA A 236 6.92 -4.44 10.13
C ALA A 236 6.90 -5.79 10.88
N GLY A 237 6.17 -6.78 10.39
CA GLY A 237 6.07 -8.10 11.00
C GLY A 237 4.76 -8.34 11.77
N TRP A 238 4.78 -9.32 12.67
CA TRP A 238 3.61 -9.71 13.45
C TRP A 238 3.05 -8.56 14.27
N GLY A 239 1.73 -8.34 14.18
CA GLY A 239 1.03 -7.25 14.85
C GLY A 239 0.80 -6.03 13.96
N ASP A 240 1.51 -5.90 12.84
CA ASP A 240 1.40 -4.75 11.93
C ASP A 240 0.09 -4.72 11.13
N HIS A 241 -0.67 -5.82 11.12
CA HIS A 241 -2.03 -5.84 10.59
C HIS A 241 -2.98 -4.84 11.25
N ARG A 242 -2.61 -4.30 12.41
CA ARG A 242 -3.36 -3.25 13.10
C ARG A 242 -3.12 -1.85 12.53
N HIS A 243 -2.14 -1.72 11.66
CA HIS A 243 -1.71 -0.42 11.10
C HIS A 243 -1.71 -0.44 9.56
N PRO A 244 -2.83 -0.77 8.88
CA PRO A 244 -2.87 -0.79 7.44
C PRO A 244 -2.77 0.63 6.85
N ILE A 245 -2.21 0.73 5.67
CA ILE A 245 -1.93 -0.19 4.59
C ILE A 245 -0.41 -0.30 4.38
N GLN A 246 0.07 -1.39 3.76
CA GLN A 246 1.50 -1.60 3.51
C GLN A 246 1.83 -1.61 2.01
N PHE A 247 3.10 -1.35 1.67
CA PHE A 247 3.62 -1.51 0.32
C PHE A 247 4.86 -2.40 0.30
N SER A 248 5.11 -3.06 -0.84
CA SER A 248 6.21 -4.02 -0.97
C SER A 248 7.57 -3.38 -1.21
N GLY A 249 7.59 -2.11 -1.65
CA GLY A 249 8.80 -1.35 -1.93
C GLY A 249 9.24 -1.41 -3.38
N ASP A 250 10.47 -1.04 -3.62
CA ASP A 250 11.13 -0.72 -4.88
C ASP A 250 11.25 -1.91 -5.85
N ALA A 251 10.13 -2.38 -6.36
CA ALA A 251 10.08 -3.55 -7.24
C ALA A 251 10.78 -3.31 -8.58
N GLN A 252 11.45 -4.34 -9.11
CA GLN A 252 12.00 -4.30 -10.47
C GLN A 252 10.89 -4.48 -11.50
N ALA A 253 10.83 -3.63 -12.53
CA ALA A 253 9.89 -3.74 -13.63
C ALA A 253 10.24 -4.92 -14.53
N ASN A 254 9.86 -6.13 -14.14
CA ASN A 254 10.01 -7.35 -14.94
C ASN A 254 8.93 -8.40 -14.60
N TRP A 255 8.76 -9.37 -15.49
CA TRP A 255 7.75 -10.42 -15.38
C TRP A 255 7.93 -11.32 -14.15
N ASN A 256 9.16 -11.58 -13.73
CA ASN A 256 9.43 -12.40 -12.55
C ASN A 256 8.96 -11.69 -11.26
N MET A 257 9.14 -10.39 -11.19
CA MET A 257 8.68 -9.61 -10.05
C MET A 257 7.15 -9.56 -10.00
N LEU A 258 6.48 -9.34 -11.13
CA LEU A 258 5.02 -9.44 -11.19
C LEU A 258 4.53 -10.80 -10.70
N ALA A 259 5.14 -11.89 -11.20
CA ALA A 259 4.80 -13.25 -10.77
C ALA A 259 5.06 -13.48 -9.26
N PHE A 260 6.12 -12.88 -8.72
CA PHE A 260 6.41 -12.92 -7.30
C PHE A 260 5.36 -12.16 -6.47
N GLU A 261 5.00 -10.95 -6.86
CA GLU A 261 4.03 -10.13 -6.11
C GLU A 261 2.63 -10.75 -6.09
N VAL A 262 2.20 -11.40 -7.18
CA VAL A 262 0.94 -12.16 -7.19
C VAL A 262 0.93 -13.22 -6.09
N LYS A 263 2.01 -14.02 -6.00
CA LYS A 263 2.16 -15.06 -4.98
C LYS A 263 2.30 -14.49 -3.57
N LEU A 264 3.10 -13.43 -3.42
CA LEU A 264 3.30 -12.73 -2.15
C LEU A 264 1.98 -12.22 -1.62
N THR A 265 1.18 -11.54 -2.44
CA THR A 265 -0.09 -10.95 -2.04
C THR A 265 -1.07 -12.01 -1.53
N ALA A 266 -1.17 -13.14 -2.24
CA ALA A 266 -2.04 -14.24 -1.83
C ALA A 266 -1.59 -14.91 -0.52
N SER A 267 -0.28 -15.03 -0.27
CA SER A 267 0.27 -15.78 0.86
C SER A 267 0.52 -14.92 2.11
N SER A 268 0.75 -13.63 1.96
CA SER A 268 1.09 -12.72 3.07
C SER A 268 -0.04 -12.55 4.09
N GLY A 269 -1.28 -12.75 3.67
CA GLY A 269 -2.43 -12.78 4.57
C GLY A 269 -2.35 -13.84 5.68
N ASN A 270 -1.57 -14.92 5.48
CA ASN A 270 -1.32 -15.92 6.53
C ASN A 270 -0.50 -15.35 7.71
N GLY A 271 0.32 -14.33 7.43
CA GLY A 271 1.13 -13.61 8.41
C GLY A 271 0.47 -12.35 8.95
N GLY A 272 -0.74 -12.01 8.47
CA GLY A 272 -1.46 -10.82 8.88
C GLY A 272 -1.28 -9.61 7.95
N CYS A 273 -0.48 -9.68 6.88
CA CYS A 273 -0.44 -8.60 5.90
C CYS A 273 -1.59 -8.72 4.92
N TYR A 274 -2.64 -7.96 5.17
CA TYR A 274 -3.91 -8.10 4.45
C TYR A 274 -4.11 -7.10 3.32
N TYR A 275 -3.41 -5.96 3.35
CA TYR A 275 -3.64 -4.86 2.42
C TYR A 275 -2.33 -4.36 1.82
N TRP A 276 -2.07 -4.73 0.56
CA TRP A 276 -0.93 -4.27 -0.21
C TRP A 276 -1.28 -3.15 -1.18
N ALA A 277 -0.44 -2.12 -1.21
CA ALA A 277 -0.38 -1.10 -2.25
C ALA A 277 0.99 -1.19 -2.94
N HIS A 278 1.13 -2.14 -3.85
CA HIS A 278 2.37 -2.37 -4.59
C HIS A 278 2.75 -1.19 -5.50
N ASP A 279 4.00 -1.14 -5.93
CA ASP A 279 4.48 -0.25 -6.99
C ASP A 279 4.04 -0.81 -8.35
N ILE A 280 2.78 -0.59 -8.74
CA ILE A 280 2.21 -1.13 -9.98
C ILE A 280 2.98 -0.61 -11.20
N GLY A 281 3.48 -1.56 -12.02
CA GLY A 281 4.36 -1.32 -13.14
C GLY A 281 5.85 -1.41 -12.82
N GLY A 282 6.20 -1.56 -11.55
CA GLY A 282 7.57 -1.61 -11.04
C GLY A 282 8.18 -0.24 -10.81
N PHE A 283 8.94 -0.10 -9.71
CA PHE A 283 9.60 1.16 -9.33
C PHE A 283 10.76 1.51 -10.24
N ARG A 284 11.61 0.53 -10.61
CA ARG A 284 12.81 0.72 -11.44
C ARG A 284 12.94 -0.40 -12.47
N GLY A 285 13.73 -0.20 -13.50
CA GLY A 285 13.99 -1.18 -14.56
C GLY A 285 13.59 -0.67 -15.93
N GLU A 286 13.10 -1.55 -16.81
CA GLU A 286 12.76 -1.19 -18.18
C GLU A 286 11.32 -0.72 -18.32
N SER A 287 11.09 0.21 -19.23
CA SER A 287 9.75 0.57 -19.64
C SER A 287 9.18 -0.51 -20.56
N ASN A 288 8.10 -1.17 -20.10
CA ASN A 288 7.40 -2.19 -20.89
C ASN A 288 5.88 -1.97 -20.76
N PRO A 289 5.23 -1.43 -21.79
CA PRO A 289 3.78 -1.10 -21.75
C PRO A 289 2.90 -2.33 -21.47
N GLU A 290 3.19 -3.48 -22.05
CA GLU A 290 2.44 -4.71 -21.80
C GLU A 290 2.57 -5.16 -20.34
N LEU A 291 3.79 -5.18 -19.82
CA LEU A 291 4.04 -5.52 -18.43
C LEU A 291 3.26 -4.58 -17.48
N THR A 292 3.29 -3.26 -17.75
CA THR A 292 2.56 -2.26 -16.96
C THR A 292 1.05 -2.54 -17.01
N THR A 293 0.51 -2.87 -18.19
CA THR A 293 -0.90 -3.22 -18.35
C THR A 293 -1.26 -4.49 -17.56
N ARG A 294 -0.47 -5.57 -17.66
CA ARG A 294 -0.69 -6.81 -16.90
C ARG A 294 -0.55 -6.58 -15.37
N TRP A 295 0.38 -5.73 -14.96
CA TRP A 295 0.51 -5.35 -13.56
C TRP A 295 -0.70 -4.53 -13.08
N THR A 296 -1.24 -3.67 -13.92
CA THR A 296 -2.49 -2.92 -13.64
C THR A 296 -3.68 -3.86 -13.48
N GLN A 297 -3.78 -4.94 -14.27
CA GLN A 297 -4.79 -5.98 -14.11
C GLN A 297 -4.69 -6.65 -12.72
N PHE A 298 -3.50 -7.01 -12.31
CA PHE A 298 -3.26 -7.50 -10.94
C PHE A 298 -3.63 -6.44 -9.90
N GLY A 299 -3.19 -5.19 -10.07
CA GLY A 299 -3.47 -4.07 -9.18
C GLY A 299 -4.96 -3.77 -9.01
N THR A 300 -5.78 -4.06 -10.02
CA THR A 300 -7.24 -3.92 -9.95
C THR A 300 -7.84 -4.76 -8.82
N LEU A 301 -7.25 -5.93 -8.53
CA LEU A 301 -7.65 -6.82 -7.45
C LEU A 301 -6.64 -6.84 -6.29
N SER A 302 -5.95 -5.76 -6.05
CA SER A 302 -5.14 -5.52 -4.84
C SER A 302 -5.87 -4.61 -3.85
N ALA A 303 -5.30 -4.36 -2.67
CA ALA A 303 -5.92 -3.48 -1.69
C ALA A 303 -5.98 -2.02 -2.15
N ALA A 304 -4.99 -1.55 -2.90
CA ALA A 304 -5.00 -0.26 -3.57
C ALA A 304 -4.38 -0.39 -4.97
N LEU A 305 -4.93 0.29 -5.96
CA LEU A 305 -4.32 0.41 -7.28
C LEU A 305 -3.41 1.64 -7.28
N ARG A 306 -2.16 1.45 -6.88
CA ARG A 306 -1.16 2.51 -6.78
C ARG A 306 -0.08 2.34 -7.84
N VAL A 307 0.03 3.27 -8.77
CA VAL A 307 1.19 3.34 -9.66
C VAL A 307 2.33 4.11 -9.00
N HIS A 308 3.55 3.64 -9.17
CA HIS A 308 4.74 4.32 -8.65
C HIS A 308 5.98 4.00 -9.47
N SER A 309 6.90 4.95 -9.55
CA SER A 309 8.21 4.76 -10.21
C SER A 309 9.25 5.75 -9.72
N THR A 310 10.52 5.44 -9.99
CA THR A 310 11.68 6.29 -9.72
C THR A 310 11.78 7.50 -10.65
N LYS A 311 12.81 8.36 -10.44
CA LYS A 311 13.12 9.57 -11.24
C LYS A 311 13.63 9.27 -12.67
N ASP A 312 13.35 8.11 -13.23
CA ASP A 312 13.62 7.82 -14.63
C ASP A 312 12.49 8.35 -15.52
N PRO A 313 12.75 9.26 -16.48
CA PRO A 313 11.72 9.78 -17.39
C PRO A 313 11.01 8.69 -18.20
N GLN A 314 11.67 7.57 -18.51
CA GLN A 314 11.11 6.46 -19.26
C GLN A 314 10.09 5.62 -18.44
N LEU A 315 10.10 5.78 -17.11
CA LEU A 315 9.22 5.06 -16.20
C LEU A 315 8.02 5.89 -15.74
N ASP A 316 7.55 6.80 -16.58
CA ASP A 316 6.34 7.55 -16.29
C ASP A 316 5.12 6.61 -16.36
N ARG A 317 4.40 6.47 -15.23
CA ARG A 317 3.27 5.55 -15.07
C ARG A 317 1.91 6.22 -15.26
N ARG A 318 1.87 7.44 -15.82
CA ARG A 318 0.59 8.05 -16.20
C ARG A 318 -0.08 7.16 -17.25
N PRO A 319 -1.32 6.65 -17.00
CA PRO A 319 -1.86 5.53 -17.77
C PRO A 319 -2.22 5.88 -19.22
N TRP A 320 -2.21 7.15 -19.59
CA TRP A 320 -2.50 7.61 -20.97
C TRP A 320 -1.26 7.78 -21.87
N LEU A 321 -0.06 7.50 -21.38
CA LEU A 321 1.19 7.67 -22.14
C LEU A 321 1.57 6.48 -23.03
N GLY A 322 0.85 5.38 -22.98
CA GLY A 322 1.10 4.18 -23.78
C GLY A 322 0.50 4.27 -25.20
N ASP A 323 0.65 3.19 -25.95
CA ASP A 323 -0.10 3.01 -27.22
C ASP A 323 -1.60 2.79 -26.92
N ASN A 324 -2.44 2.97 -27.96
CA ASN A 324 -3.90 2.93 -27.81
C ASN A 324 -4.43 1.62 -27.20
N ALA A 325 -3.80 0.47 -27.48
CA ALA A 325 -4.24 -0.82 -26.96
C ALA A 325 -3.97 -0.92 -25.46
N ASN A 326 -2.77 -0.52 -25.02
CA ASN A 326 -2.42 -0.49 -23.59
C ASN A 326 -3.24 0.54 -22.82
N VAL A 327 -3.42 1.76 -23.36
CA VAL A 327 -4.24 2.80 -22.74
C VAL A 327 -5.69 2.34 -22.57
N SER A 328 -6.29 1.72 -23.60
CA SER A 328 -7.66 1.21 -23.54
C SER A 328 -7.80 0.09 -22.51
N ALA A 329 -6.85 -0.85 -22.50
CA ALA A 329 -6.84 -1.95 -21.54
C ALA A 329 -6.70 -1.43 -20.09
N MET A 330 -5.77 -0.51 -19.83
CA MET A 330 -5.62 0.09 -18.51
C MET A 330 -6.86 0.88 -18.09
N ARG A 331 -7.47 1.67 -18.99
CA ARG A 331 -8.70 2.42 -18.68
C ARG A 331 -9.80 1.47 -18.23
N ARG A 332 -10.01 0.37 -18.92
CA ARG A 332 -10.97 -0.67 -18.53
C ARG A 332 -10.70 -1.18 -17.10
N MET A 333 -9.44 -1.38 -16.73
CA MET A 333 -9.05 -1.84 -15.39
C MET A 333 -9.26 -0.80 -14.31
N TYR A 334 -8.97 0.45 -14.58
CA TYR A 334 -9.20 1.55 -13.65
C TYR A 334 -10.69 1.73 -13.36
N HIS A 335 -11.53 1.69 -14.40
CA HIS A 335 -12.99 1.72 -14.23
C HIS A 335 -13.51 0.49 -13.49
N LEU A 336 -13.01 -0.70 -13.83
CA LEU A 336 -13.37 -1.93 -13.09
C LEU A 336 -13.01 -1.79 -11.60
N ARG A 337 -11.84 -1.22 -11.28
CA ARG A 337 -11.46 -0.94 -9.90
C ARG A 337 -12.47 -0.03 -9.19
N ALA A 338 -12.87 1.07 -9.82
CA ALA A 338 -13.86 1.99 -9.28
C ALA A 338 -15.23 1.30 -9.08
N GLN A 339 -15.66 0.54 -10.06
CA GLN A 339 -16.93 -0.22 -10.02
C GLN A 339 -16.94 -1.27 -8.90
N LEU A 340 -15.82 -1.93 -8.63
CA LEU A 340 -15.68 -2.93 -7.58
C LEU A 340 -15.62 -2.35 -6.16
N MET A 341 -15.60 -1.04 -5.99
CA MET A 341 -15.42 -0.41 -4.67
C MET A 341 -16.49 -0.85 -3.64
N PRO A 342 -17.78 -1.00 -3.95
CA PRO A 342 -18.76 -1.50 -2.99
C PRO A 342 -18.44 -2.91 -2.51
N TYR A 343 -18.07 -3.81 -3.43
CA TYR A 343 -17.65 -5.17 -3.10
C TYR A 343 -16.38 -5.17 -2.24
N LEU A 344 -15.34 -4.47 -2.70
CA LEU A 344 -14.05 -4.39 -2.02
C LEU A 344 -14.21 -3.88 -0.58
N TYR A 345 -14.94 -2.78 -0.40
CA TYR A 345 -15.10 -2.21 0.94
C TYR A 345 -15.96 -3.09 1.85
N SER A 346 -16.87 -3.89 1.28
CA SER A 346 -17.58 -4.95 2.01
C SER A 346 -16.62 -6.07 2.46
N CYS A 347 -15.64 -6.43 1.59
CA CYS A 347 -14.58 -7.38 1.97
C CYS A 347 -13.65 -6.82 3.05
N VAL A 348 -13.36 -5.51 3.05
CA VAL A 348 -12.61 -4.84 4.13
C VAL A 348 -13.37 -4.94 5.45
N TRP A 349 -14.69 -4.74 5.43
CA TRP A 349 -15.53 -4.96 6.62
C TRP A 349 -15.51 -6.42 7.07
N GLN A 350 -15.56 -7.37 6.14
CA GLN A 350 -15.42 -8.80 6.45
C GLN A 350 -14.08 -9.10 7.09
N THR A 351 -12.97 -8.59 6.52
CA THR A 351 -11.63 -8.75 7.09
C THR A 351 -11.55 -8.23 8.53
N HIS A 352 -12.12 -7.06 8.80
CA HIS A 352 -12.20 -6.49 10.15
C HIS A 352 -12.92 -7.43 11.14
N ASN A 353 -14.03 -8.03 10.72
CA ASN A 353 -14.83 -8.88 11.61
C ASN A 353 -14.31 -10.31 11.77
N THR A 354 -13.68 -10.86 10.71
CA THR A 354 -13.34 -12.29 10.64
C THR A 354 -11.85 -12.59 10.56
N MET A 355 -11.01 -11.58 10.33
CA MET A 355 -9.58 -11.72 10.04
C MET A 355 -9.29 -12.47 8.74
N LEU A 356 -10.26 -12.64 7.85
CA LEU A 356 -10.02 -13.24 6.53
C LEU A 356 -9.34 -12.20 5.62
N PRO A 357 -8.21 -12.53 4.98
CA PRO A 357 -7.52 -11.61 4.07
C PRO A 357 -8.39 -11.21 2.87
N LEU A 358 -8.16 -10.03 2.35
CA LEU A 358 -8.80 -9.57 1.11
C LEU A 358 -8.37 -10.45 -0.08
N ASN A 359 -7.06 -10.63 -0.26
CA ASN A 359 -6.49 -11.59 -1.21
C ASN A 359 -6.11 -12.86 -0.44
N ARG A 360 -6.63 -14.01 -0.84
CA ARG A 360 -6.46 -15.27 -0.12
C ARG A 360 -5.83 -16.36 -0.97
N SER A 361 -4.81 -17.02 -0.45
CA SER A 361 -4.39 -18.31 -1.00
C SER A 361 -5.56 -19.29 -0.99
N LEU A 362 -5.73 -20.04 -2.06
CA LEU A 362 -6.89 -20.92 -2.27
C LEU A 362 -7.11 -21.93 -1.14
N TYR A 363 -6.05 -22.39 -0.45
CA TYR A 363 -6.18 -23.35 0.64
C TYR A 363 -6.88 -22.77 1.89
N ILE A 364 -7.01 -21.46 2.04
CA ILE A 364 -7.78 -20.87 3.14
C ILE A 364 -9.25 -21.23 2.99
N ASP A 365 -9.78 -21.21 1.78
CA ASP A 365 -11.17 -21.54 1.47
C ASP A 365 -11.36 -23.02 1.10
N TYR A 366 -10.36 -23.63 0.44
CA TYR A 366 -10.45 -24.97 -0.15
C TYR A 366 -9.37 -25.94 0.39
N GLY A 367 -8.95 -25.81 1.64
CA GLY A 367 -7.82 -26.55 2.23
C GLY A 367 -7.98 -28.08 2.27
N LYS A 368 -9.17 -28.63 1.97
CA LYS A 368 -9.41 -30.06 1.83
C LYS A 368 -9.14 -30.58 0.40
N GLN A 369 -8.89 -29.69 -0.54
CA GLN A 369 -8.60 -30.00 -1.96
C GLN A 369 -7.10 -29.81 -2.20
N LYS A 370 -6.40 -30.88 -2.60
CA LYS A 370 -4.94 -30.87 -2.78
C LYS A 370 -4.48 -29.79 -3.77
N GLU A 371 -5.26 -29.55 -4.80
CA GLU A 371 -4.96 -28.59 -5.87
C GLU A 371 -4.88 -27.15 -5.33
N SER A 372 -5.56 -26.83 -4.24
CA SER A 372 -5.51 -25.51 -3.62
C SER A 372 -4.10 -25.09 -3.16
N PHE A 373 -3.21 -26.05 -2.94
CA PHE A 373 -1.81 -25.83 -2.56
C PHE A 373 -0.86 -25.80 -3.78
N LEU A 374 -1.33 -26.21 -4.94
CA LEU A 374 -0.52 -26.40 -6.15
C LEU A 374 -0.65 -25.25 -7.17
N ASN A 375 -1.49 -24.25 -6.85
CA ASN A 375 -1.80 -23.15 -7.75
C ASN A 375 -1.54 -21.77 -7.10
N PRO A 376 -0.27 -21.45 -6.75
CA PRO A 376 0.08 -20.20 -6.06
C PRO A 376 -0.03 -18.96 -6.96
N GLN A 377 -0.24 -19.13 -8.26
CA GLN A 377 -0.44 -18.05 -9.24
C GLN A 377 -1.87 -17.48 -9.22
N GLU A 378 -2.76 -18.09 -8.46
CA GLU A 378 -4.16 -17.66 -8.35
C GLU A 378 -4.59 -17.48 -6.89
N PHE A 379 -5.62 -16.69 -6.68
CA PHE A 379 -6.15 -16.34 -5.36
C PHE A 379 -7.66 -16.04 -5.43
N THR A 380 -8.32 -16.12 -4.27
CA THR A 380 -9.64 -15.51 -4.11
C THR A 380 -9.51 -14.07 -3.65
N PHE A 381 -10.26 -13.16 -4.28
CA PHE A 381 -10.41 -11.78 -3.85
C PHE A 381 -11.78 -11.64 -3.18
N GLY A 382 -11.78 -11.53 -1.85
CA GLY A 382 -12.99 -11.75 -1.06
C GLY A 382 -13.56 -13.16 -1.27
N ASP A 383 -14.88 -13.31 -1.12
CA ASP A 383 -15.56 -14.61 -1.22
C ASP A 383 -16.04 -14.93 -2.66
N LEU A 384 -16.11 -13.93 -3.53
CA LEU A 384 -16.83 -14.05 -4.79
C LEU A 384 -15.98 -14.05 -6.05
N ILE A 385 -14.73 -13.62 -5.99
CA ILE A 385 -13.88 -13.53 -7.17
C ILE A 385 -12.71 -14.50 -7.05
N LEU A 386 -12.51 -15.33 -8.09
CA LEU A 386 -11.32 -16.11 -8.33
C LEU A 386 -10.52 -15.43 -9.43
N ALA A 387 -9.23 -15.20 -9.21
CA ALA A 387 -8.36 -14.54 -10.17
C ALA A 387 -7.02 -15.24 -10.33
N ALA A 388 -6.54 -15.31 -11.57
CA ALA A 388 -5.22 -15.80 -11.92
C ALA A 388 -4.54 -14.80 -12.87
N PRO A 389 -3.92 -13.74 -12.34
CA PRO A 389 -3.29 -12.69 -13.16
C PRO A 389 -2.27 -13.26 -14.14
N ILE A 390 -2.22 -12.72 -15.34
CA ILE A 390 -1.23 -13.09 -16.34
C ILE A 390 0.12 -12.47 -15.95
N THR A 391 1.14 -13.32 -15.85
CA THR A 391 2.49 -12.94 -15.40
C THR A 391 3.57 -13.29 -16.42
N SER A 392 3.19 -13.40 -17.68
CA SER A 392 4.09 -13.66 -18.81
C SER A 392 3.69 -12.82 -20.03
N PRO A 393 4.64 -12.53 -20.95
CA PRO A 393 4.34 -11.75 -22.14
C PRO A 393 3.39 -12.50 -23.06
N GLY A 394 2.51 -11.76 -23.73
CA GLY A 394 1.61 -12.27 -24.73
C GLY A 394 2.25 -12.40 -26.12
N LYS A 395 1.51 -13.02 -27.02
CA LYS A 395 1.90 -13.25 -28.42
C LYS A 395 0.94 -12.54 -29.38
N GLY A 396 1.45 -12.27 -30.58
CA GLY A 396 0.67 -11.60 -31.63
C GLY A 396 0.36 -10.13 -31.33
N MET A 397 -0.43 -9.51 -32.20
CA MET A 397 -0.79 -8.09 -32.10
C MET A 397 -1.70 -7.83 -30.88
N ASP A 398 -2.59 -8.76 -30.55
CA ASP A 398 -3.52 -8.66 -29.42
C ASP A 398 -2.87 -9.02 -28.09
N LYS A 399 -1.56 -9.30 -28.06
CA LYS A 399 -0.82 -9.68 -26.85
C LYS A 399 -1.52 -10.76 -26.04
N ARG A 400 -2.04 -11.79 -26.74
CA ARG A 400 -2.72 -12.91 -26.09
C ARG A 400 -1.74 -13.71 -25.25
N ALA A 401 -2.10 -13.94 -24.01
CA ALA A 401 -1.27 -14.69 -23.07
C ALA A 401 -2.10 -15.75 -22.35
N THR A 402 -1.45 -16.85 -21.99
CA THR A 402 -2.09 -18.00 -21.36
C THR A 402 -1.75 -18.05 -19.86
N GLN A 403 -2.75 -18.39 -19.05
CA GLN A 403 -2.57 -18.66 -17.63
C GLN A 403 -3.31 -19.94 -17.24
N LYS A 404 -2.66 -20.75 -16.43
CA LYS A 404 -3.29 -21.93 -15.83
C LYS A 404 -4.24 -21.50 -14.70
N VAL A 405 -5.48 -22.00 -14.75
CA VAL A 405 -6.51 -21.75 -13.73
C VAL A 405 -7.05 -23.07 -13.23
N TRP A 406 -7.10 -23.24 -11.92
CA TRP A 406 -7.79 -24.34 -11.28
C TRP A 406 -9.10 -23.83 -10.69
N PHE A 407 -10.21 -24.44 -11.07
CA PHE A 407 -11.54 -24.13 -10.55
C PHE A 407 -11.86 -25.06 -9.38
N PRO A 408 -12.04 -24.53 -8.14
CA PRO A 408 -12.34 -25.33 -6.97
C PRO A 408 -13.59 -26.20 -7.12
N LYS A 409 -13.50 -27.48 -6.70
CA LYS A 409 -14.61 -28.45 -6.76
C LYS A 409 -15.76 -28.01 -5.84
N GLY A 410 -16.98 -28.17 -6.30
CA GLY A 410 -18.22 -27.86 -5.57
C GLY A 410 -18.74 -26.46 -5.84
N GLU A 411 -18.07 -25.70 -6.68
CA GLU A 411 -18.45 -24.37 -7.10
C GLU A 411 -18.68 -24.30 -8.61
N THR A 412 -19.44 -23.33 -9.05
CA THR A 412 -19.57 -22.93 -10.46
C THR A 412 -19.02 -21.52 -10.59
N TRP A 413 -18.27 -21.27 -11.66
CA TRP A 413 -17.62 -19.99 -11.89
C TRP A 413 -18.04 -19.42 -13.23
N TYR A 414 -18.12 -18.12 -13.34
CA TYR A 414 -18.44 -17.40 -14.56
C TYR A 414 -17.31 -16.42 -14.88
N ASP A 415 -16.76 -16.52 -16.08
CA ASP A 415 -15.78 -15.56 -16.58
C ASP A 415 -16.43 -14.15 -16.55
N TYR A 416 -15.78 -13.23 -15.86
CA TYR A 416 -16.32 -11.88 -15.67
C TYR A 416 -16.52 -11.13 -17.00
N PHE A 417 -15.62 -11.35 -17.99
CA PHE A 417 -15.62 -10.59 -19.23
C PHE A 417 -16.53 -11.20 -20.31
N THR A 418 -16.70 -12.53 -20.32
CA THR A 418 -17.41 -13.23 -21.39
C THR A 418 -18.72 -13.86 -20.91
N GLY A 419 -18.89 -14.06 -19.62
CA GLY A 419 -20.02 -14.80 -19.06
C GLY A 419 -19.92 -16.32 -19.24
N GLU A 420 -18.81 -16.84 -19.79
CA GLU A 420 -18.60 -18.28 -19.96
C GLU A 420 -18.61 -19.00 -18.62
N ARG A 421 -19.30 -20.14 -18.57
CA ARG A 421 -19.49 -20.94 -17.36
C ARG A 421 -18.42 -22.03 -17.25
N PHE A 422 -17.83 -22.16 -16.07
CA PHE A 422 -16.86 -23.19 -15.71
C PHE A 422 -17.35 -23.98 -14.50
N GLU A 423 -17.38 -25.31 -14.63
CA GLU A 423 -17.62 -26.18 -13.48
C GLU A 423 -16.35 -26.36 -12.65
N GLY A 424 -16.50 -26.45 -11.35
CA GLY A 424 -15.39 -26.72 -10.43
C GLY A 424 -14.85 -28.16 -10.55
N GLY A 425 -13.66 -28.39 -10.01
CA GLY A 425 -12.94 -29.67 -10.03
C GLY A 425 -12.11 -29.88 -11.28
N GLN A 426 -11.79 -28.85 -12.05
CA GLN A 426 -10.97 -28.92 -13.25
C GLN A 426 -9.88 -27.86 -13.29
N THR A 427 -8.84 -28.14 -14.07
CA THR A 427 -7.80 -27.16 -14.41
C THR A 427 -7.86 -26.88 -15.90
N ARG A 428 -7.71 -25.62 -16.28
CA ARG A 428 -7.73 -25.15 -17.67
C ARG A 428 -6.54 -24.23 -17.95
N GLU A 429 -6.03 -24.32 -19.17
CA GLU A 429 -5.19 -23.28 -19.76
C GLU A 429 -6.12 -22.22 -20.39
N ILE A 430 -6.10 -21.01 -19.84
CA ILE A 430 -6.98 -19.93 -20.27
C ILE A 430 -6.15 -18.88 -21.00
N GLU A 431 -6.53 -18.60 -22.23
CA GLU A 431 -5.91 -17.55 -23.04
C GLU A 431 -6.78 -16.28 -23.02
N LYS A 432 -6.15 -15.14 -22.76
CA LYS A 432 -6.82 -13.83 -22.71
C LYS A 432 -6.08 -12.77 -23.53
N PRO A 433 -6.80 -11.87 -24.22
CA PRO A 433 -6.21 -10.70 -24.87
C PRO A 433 -5.65 -9.70 -23.85
N LEU A 434 -5.04 -8.61 -24.34
CA LEU A 434 -4.39 -7.62 -23.49
C LEU A 434 -5.36 -6.90 -22.54
N ASP A 435 -6.60 -6.71 -22.93
CA ASP A 435 -7.62 -5.98 -22.16
C ASP A 435 -8.44 -6.84 -21.20
N GLU A 436 -8.10 -8.15 -21.12
CA GLU A 436 -8.72 -9.12 -20.22
C GLU A 436 -7.68 -9.93 -19.46
N PHE A 437 -8.08 -10.50 -18.34
CA PHE A 437 -7.30 -11.48 -17.59
C PHE A 437 -8.23 -12.52 -16.95
N PRO A 438 -7.73 -13.70 -16.56
CA PRO A 438 -8.55 -14.70 -15.87
C PRO A 438 -9.11 -14.16 -14.55
N MET A 439 -10.37 -13.78 -14.58
CA MET A 439 -11.18 -13.29 -13.45
C MET A 439 -12.56 -13.90 -13.53
N TYR A 440 -12.96 -14.61 -12.50
CA TYR A 440 -14.21 -15.37 -12.45
C TYR A 440 -15.04 -14.98 -11.23
N VAL A 441 -16.34 -14.90 -11.43
CA VAL A 441 -17.32 -14.64 -10.37
C VAL A 441 -17.98 -15.96 -9.96
N ARG A 442 -18.10 -16.19 -8.68
CA ARG A 442 -18.72 -17.36 -8.09
C ARG A 442 -20.21 -17.40 -8.39
N GLY A 443 -20.71 -18.54 -8.91
CA GLY A 443 -22.12 -18.75 -9.23
C GLY A 443 -23.01 -18.78 -8.00
N GLY A 444 -24.26 -18.31 -8.17
CA GLY A 444 -25.26 -18.29 -7.11
C GLY A 444 -25.15 -17.10 -6.13
N TRP A 445 -24.27 -16.14 -6.38
CA TRP A 445 -24.04 -14.99 -5.53
C TRP A 445 -24.20 -13.68 -6.32
N LEU A 446 -24.45 -12.58 -5.59
CA LEU A 446 -24.50 -11.24 -6.17
C LEU A 446 -23.17 -10.52 -5.91
N LEU A 447 -22.53 -10.04 -6.96
CA LEU A 447 -21.36 -9.17 -6.89
C LEU A 447 -21.84 -7.70 -6.86
N PRO A 448 -21.77 -6.99 -5.71
CA PRO A 448 -22.17 -5.60 -5.66
C PRO A 448 -21.16 -4.72 -6.39
N MET A 449 -21.63 -3.95 -7.35
CA MET A 449 -20.82 -3.02 -8.15
C MET A 449 -21.54 -1.67 -8.25
N GLN A 450 -20.78 -0.62 -8.56
CA GLN A 450 -21.28 0.74 -8.76
C GLN A 450 -21.50 1.02 -10.23
#